data_6193c7244712377ad047a991280d592a
#
_entry.id   6193c7244712377ad047a991280d592a
#
_cell.length_a   1.000
_cell.length_b   1.000
_cell.length_c   1.000
_cell.angle_alpha   90.00
_cell.angle_beta   90.00
_cell.angle_gamma   90.00
#
_symmetry.space_group_name_H-M   'P 1'
#
loop_
_entity.id
_entity.type
_entity.pdbx_description
1 polymer ?
#
loop_
_entity_poly.entity_id
_entity_poly.type
_entity_poly.pdbx_seq_one_letter_code
_entity_poly.pdbx_strand_id
1 'polypeptide(L)'
;MLTFGDISDTQFTNAKPILDQYGFKGSFFVTCDWVGSKEGRMTWPQIVTLHNEGHDIESKAMTHKDLNYLSATSLDFEVGQSKRCLADHGINATIFAPPHGDVWNNATVINAISKYYNFADNGFSRLMFLHCDGEGGVAGSGQNVADLKPVDKTDCRTYLPDGTLTYSNKYSVKEWSHNSADVKLAHNDPQILQQFVKIINSQNQFNRNGQITAIPIIAYHSIDDSGGSSSTDINEFAQEMKYLHDNGFRVVTMSSLAYDSNSNF
;
A
#
# COMPACT_ATOMS: atom_id res chain seq x y z
N MET A 1 -3.97 6.92 -2.79
CA MET A 1 -3.32 6.66 -1.49
C MET A 1 -1.82 6.50 -1.69
N LEU A 2 -1.02 6.84 -0.68
CA LEU A 2 0.43 6.71 -0.71
C LEU A 2 0.85 5.77 0.43
N THR A 3 1.61 4.73 0.10
CA THR A 3 2.12 3.75 1.06
C THR A 3 3.64 3.79 1.09
N PHE A 4 4.21 3.51 2.25
CA PHE A 4 5.65 3.55 2.50
C PHE A 4 6.08 2.26 3.21
N GLY A 5 6.79 1.41 2.48
CA GLY A 5 7.28 0.15 3.00
C GLY A 5 8.65 0.28 3.69
N ASP A 6 8.96 -0.69 4.58
CA ASP A 6 10.29 -0.95 5.11
C ASP A 6 10.90 0.12 6.04
N ILE A 7 10.12 1.13 6.43
CA ILE A 7 10.52 2.14 7.41
C ILE A 7 11.93 2.75 7.20
N SER A 8 12.32 3.04 5.95
CA SER A 8 13.55 3.79 5.69
C SER A 8 13.52 5.14 6.43
N ASP A 9 14.62 5.54 7.04
CA ASP A 9 14.75 6.85 7.70
C ASP A 9 14.56 8.01 6.70
N THR A 10 14.85 7.78 5.42
CA THR A 10 14.62 8.76 4.35
C THR A 10 13.14 9.07 4.12
N GLN A 11 12.23 8.20 4.55
CA GLN A 11 10.79 8.50 4.55
C GLN A 11 10.46 9.61 5.56
N PHE A 12 11.13 9.63 6.71
CA PHE A 12 10.96 10.67 7.70
C PHE A 12 11.72 11.96 7.34
N THR A 13 12.96 11.83 6.84
CA THR A 13 13.83 13.00 6.59
C THR A 13 13.54 13.70 5.27
N ASN A 14 13.07 12.98 4.25
CA ASN A 14 12.87 13.50 2.89
C ASN A 14 11.39 13.48 2.46
N ALA A 15 10.68 12.34 2.60
CA ALA A 15 9.30 12.27 2.15
C ALA A 15 8.35 13.09 3.03
N LYS A 16 8.46 12.98 4.36
CA LYS A 16 7.58 13.70 5.29
C LYS A 16 7.53 15.21 5.06
N PRO A 17 8.66 15.94 4.94
CA PRO A 17 8.61 17.39 4.68
C PRO A 17 7.89 17.76 3.39
N ILE A 18 8.02 16.93 2.35
CA ILE A 18 7.33 17.13 1.07
C ILE A 18 5.82 16.88 1.23
N LEU A 19 5.43 15.82 1.94
CA LEU A 19 4.02 15.55 2.24
C LEU A 19 3.40 16.68 3.06
N ASP A 20 4.11 17.16 4.06
CA ASP A 20 3.63 18.25 4.93
C ASP A 20 3.41 19.55 4.16
N GLN A 21 4.25 19.86 3.17
CA GLN A 21 4.10 21.05 2.31
C GLN A 21 2.72 21.10 1.64
N TYR A 22 2.14 19.94 1.31
CA TYR A 22 0.85 19.83 0.63
C TYR A 22 -0.29 19.39 1.56
N GLY A 23 0.00 19.17 2.84
CA GLY A 23 -0.99 18.64 3.79
C GLY A 23 -1.38 17.18 3.53
N PHE A 24 -0.56 16.43 2.80
CA PHE A 24 -0.81 15.03 2.48
C PHE A 24 -0.44 14.11 3.63
N LYS A 25 -1.18 13.01 3.77
CA LYS A 25 -0.90 11.93 4.72
C LYS A 25 -0.73 10.62 3.98
N GLY A 26 0.18 9.78 4.47
CA GLY A 26 0.46 8.46 3.92
C GLY A 26 0.35 7.36 4.96
N SER A 27 0.44 6.11 4.52
CA SER A 27 0.41 4.92 5.37
C SER A 27 1.79 4.27 5.40
N PHE A 28 2.37 4.14 6.58
CA PHE A 28 3.73 3.66 6.79
C PHE A 28 3.69 2.26 7.40
N PHE A 29 4.32 1.30 6.73
CA PHE A 29 4.31 -0.11 7.12
C PHE A 29 5.58 -0.49 7.87
N VAL A 30 5.42 -0.85 9.15
CA VAL A 30 6.50 -1.06 10.11
C VAL A 30 6.89 -2.52 10.22
N THR A 31 8.16 -2.83 9.99
CA THR A 31 8.79 -4.07 10.40
C THR A 31 9.42 -3.85 11.78
N CYS A 32 8.83 -4.43 12.82
CA CYS A 32 9.14 -4.07 14.21
C CYS A 32 10.61 -4.27 14.61
N ASP A 33 11.22 -5.39 14.24
CA ASP A 33 12.62 -5.69 14.58
C ASP A 33 13.64 -4.76 13.90
N TRP A 34 13.21 -4.02 12.91
CA TRP A 34 14.10 -3.07 12.21
C TRP A 34 14.13 -1.70 12.89
N VAL A 35 13.13 -1.39 13.71
CA VAL A 35 13.01 -0.07 14.33
C VAL A 35 14.16 0.18 15.31
N GLY A 36 15.00 1.17 14.99
CA GLY A 36 16.14 1.57 15.80
C GLY A 36 17.28 0.55 15.94
N SER A 37 17.11 -0.66 15.36
CA SER A 37 18.12 -1.73 15.44
C SER A 37 18.92 -1.92 14.17
N LYS A 38 18.46 -1.34 13.07
CA LYS A 38 19.08 -1.43 11.75
C LYS A 38 19.40 -0.03 11.23
N GLU A 39 20.64 0.15 10.76
CA GLU A 39 21.06 1.41 10.14
C GLU A 39 20.18 1.77 8.94
N GLY A 40 19.89 3.05 8.78
CA GLY A 40 19.01 3.57 7.72
C GLY A 40 17.51 3.27 7.94
N ARG A 41 17.11 2.90 9.17
CA ARG A 41 15.71 2.69 9.54
C ARG A 41 15.25 3.70 10.58
N MET A 42 13.96 4.04 10.51
CA MET A 42 13.34 4.93 11.50
C MET A 42 13.45 4.39 12.92
N THR A 43 13.49 5.31 13.85
CA THR A 43 13.38 5.07 15.29
C THR A 43 11.93 5.17 15.76
N TRP A 44 11.60 4.59 16.92
CA TRP A 44 10.27 4.72 17.53
C TRP A 44 9.81 6.17 17.71
N PRO A 45 10.65 7.12 18.17
CA PRO A 45 10.24 8.52 18.24
C PRO A 45 9.80 9.11 16.90
N GLN A 46 10.47 8.75 15.79
CA GLN A 46 10.07 9.19 14.45
C GLN A 46 8.73 8.59 14.02
N ILE A 47 8.53 7.29 14.24
CA ILE A 47 7.28 6.59 13.92
C ILE A 47 6.11 7.16 14.73
N VAL A 48 6.30 7.38 16.04
CA VAL A 48 5.28 8.00 16.91
C VAL A 48 4.98 9.44 16.47
N THR A 49 5.98 10.18 16.00
CA THR A 49 5.76 11.52 15.43
C THR A 49 4.86 11.47 14.20
N LEU A 50 5.13 10.56 13.24
CA LEU A 50 4.27 10.37 12.08
C LEU A 50 2.82 10.03 12.49
N HIS A 51 2.66 9.12 13.45
CA HIS A 51 1.35 8.75 13.98
C HIS A 51 0.59 9.95 14.56
N ASN A 52 1.25 10.71 15.42
CA ASN A 52 0.65 11.88 16.08
C ASN A 52 0.28 13.00 15.09
N GLU A 53 0.94 13.05 13.95
CA GLU A 53 0.66 14.01 12.89
C GLU A 53 -0.38 13.52 11.87
N GLY A 54 -1.00 12.37 12.12
CA GLY A 54 -2.14 11.86 11.35
C GLY A 54 -1.78 11.02 10.13
N HIS A 55 -0.56 10.49 10.07
CA HIS A 55 -0.24 9.40 9.15
C HIS A 55 -0.72 8.06 9.73
N ASP A 56 -1.10 7.11 8.88
CA ASP A 56 -1.31 5.74 9.31
C ASP A 56 0.02 5.07 9.60
N ILE A 57 0.08 4.35 10.72
CA ILE A 57 1.20 3.46 11.05
C ILE A 57 0.66 2.06 11.14
N GLU A 58 1.12 1.22 10.24
CA GLU A 58 0.57 -0.10 9.99
C GLU A 58 1.68 -1.18 10.02
N SER A 59 1.33 -2.44 9.95
CA SER A 59 2.27 -3.53 10.17
C SER A 59 2.83 -4.12 8.88
N LYS A 60 4.16 -4.37 8.86
CA LYS A 60 4.85 -5.20 7.86
C LYS A 60 5.58 -6.37 8.51
N ALA A 61 4.87 -7.11 9.36
CA ALA A 61 5.37 -8.24 10.15
C ALA A 61 6.41 -7.86 11.23
N MET A 62 6.88 -8.88 11.95
CA MET A 62 7.86 -8.71 13.03
C MET A 62 9.28 -8.61 12.47
N THR A 63 9.69 -9.56 11.59
CA THR A 63 11.08 -9.72 11.13
C THR A 63 11.28 -9.66 9.63
N HIS A 64 10.21 -9.37 8.87
CA HIS A 64 10.22 -9.29 7.39
C HIS A 64 10.50 -10.62 6.68
N LYS A 65 10.07 -11.75 7.24
CA LYS A 65 10.20 -13.05 6.59
C LYS A 65 9.12 -13.29 5.55
N ASP A 66 9.44 -14.09 4.54
CA ASP A 66 8.43 -14.62 3.63
C ASP A 66 7.47 -15.55 4.40
N LEU A 67 6.21 -15.15 4.45
CA LEU A 67 5.18 -15.83 5.24
C LEU A 67 4.73 -17.15 4.63
N ASN A 68 4.95 -17.37 3.33
CA ASN A 68 4.47 -18.55 2.62
C ASN A 68 5.07 -19.86 3.12
N TYR A 69 6.25 -19.79 3.71
CA TYR A 69 7.01 -20.97 4.16
C TYR A 69 7.05 -21.16 5.66
N LEU A 70 6.27 -20.37 6.40
CA LEU A 70 6.30 -20.40 7.86
C LEU A 70 5.32 -21.44 8.45
N SER A 71 5.70 -22.02 9.59
CA SER A 71 4.80 -22.81 10.41
C SER A 71 3.70 -21.91 11.03
N ALA A 72 2.60 -22.53 11.48
CA ALA A 72 1.52 -21.81 12.15
C ALA A 72 2.00 -20.97 13.35
N THR A 73 2.92 -21.51 14.14
CA THR A 73 3.53 -20.80 15.29
C THR A 73 4.36 -19.61 14.82
N SER A 74 5.15 -19.78 13.76
CA SER A 74 5.96 -18.69 13.21
C SER A 74 5.09 -17.62 12.54
N LEU A 75 3.98 -18.01 11.89
CA LEU A 75 3.00 -17.06 11.35
C LEU A 75 2.36 -16.23 12.47
N ASP A 76 1.95 -16.88 13.57
CA ASP A 76 1.37 -16.18 14.73
C ASP A 76 2.38 -15.21 15.37
N PHE A 77 3.67 -15.57 15.37
CA PHE A 77 4.74 -14.67 15.80
C PHE A 77 4.87 -13.47 14.86
N GLU A 78 5.02 -13.69 13.54
CA GLU A 78 5.21 -12.59 12.57
C GLU A 78 4.01 -11.64 12.53
N VAL A 79 2.80 -12.17 12.58
CA VAL A 79 1.57 -11.39 12.44
C VAL A 79 1.07 -10.88 13.79
N GLY A 80 0.96 -11.75 14.79
CA GLY A 80 0.39 -11.40 16.09
C GLY A 80 1.33 -10.57 16.96
N GLN A 81 2.64 -10.86 16.96
CA GLN A 81 3.60 -10.06 17.74
C GLN A 81 3.83 -8.68 17.11
N SER A 82 3.78 -8.54 15.77
CA SER A 82 3.86 -7.21 15.15
C SER A 82 2.69 -6.31 15.55
N LYS A 83 1.49 -6.86 15.70
CA LYS A 83 0.33 -6.13 16.24
C LYS A 83 0.60 -5.62 17.66
N ARG A 84 1.13 -6.48 18.53
CA ARG A 84 1.46 -6.11 19.93
C ARG A 84 2.59 -5.08 19.98
N CYS A 85 3.62 -5.28 19.18
CA CYS A 85 4.74 -4.35 19.09
C CYS A 85 4.27 -2.91 18.80
N LEU A 86 3.35 -2.72 17.85
CA LEU A 86 2.78 -1.42 17.56
C LEU A 86 1.88 -0.91 18.70
N ALA A 87 1.06 -1.79 19.29
CA ALA A 87 0.20 -1.46 20.42
C ALA A 87 0.97 -0.99 21.66
N ASP A 88 2.15 -1.59 21.93
CA ASP A 88 3.04 -1.19 23.03
C ASP A 88 3.56 0.26 22.89
N HIS A 89 3.48 0.83 21.67
CA HIS A 89 3.80 2.23 21.37
C HIS A 89 2.56 3.10 21.17
N GLY A 90 1.36 2.61 21.56
CA GLY A 90 0.10 3.35 21.45
C GLY A 90 -0.52 3.36 20.07
N ILE A 91 -0.03 2.55 19.14
CA ILE A 91 -0.47 2.50 17.73
C ILE A 91 -1.43 1.32 17.53
N ASN A 92 -2.67 1.59 17.16
CA ASN A 92 -3.66 0.57 16.82
C ASN A 92 -3.64 0.26 15.31
N ALA A 93 -2.62 -0.46 14.85
CA ALA A 93 -2.54 -0.86 13.44
C ALA A 93 -3.72 -1.77 13.06
N THR A 94 -4.36 -1.49 11.94
CA THR A 94 -5.54 -2.23 11.44
C THR A 94 -5.27 -2.94 10.12
N ILE A 95 -4.15 -2.65 9.50
CA ILE A 95 -3.74 -3.12 8.19
C ILE A 95 -2.44 -3.91 8.30
N PHE A 96 -2.33 -4.95 7.50
CA PHE A 96 -1.11 -5.73 7.41
C PHE A 96 -0.59 -5.77 5.97
N ALA A 97 0.67 -5.42 5.76
CA ALA A 97 1.36 -5.62 4.49
C ALA A 97 2.29 -6.83 4.61
N PRO A 98 2.01 -7.94 3.93
CA PRO A 98 2.93 -9.08 3.91
C PRO A 98 4.27 -8.68 3.32
N PRO A 99 5.40 -9.05 3.96
CA PRO A 99 6.69 -8.94 3.30
C PRO A 99 6.68 -9.61 1.92
N HIS A 100 7.28 -8.96 0.94
CA HIS A 100 7.34 -9.38 -0.46
C HIS A 100 6.01 -9.38 -1.23
N GLY A 101 4.87 -9.11 -0.59
CA GLY A 101 3.58 -8.85 -1.26
C GLY A 101 2.96 -10.01 -2.04
N ASP A 102 3.30 -11.27 -1.74
CA ASP A 102 2.88 -12.43 -2.53
C ASP A 102 2.25 -13.55 -1.68
N VAL A 103 1.22 -13.20 -0.90
CA VAL A 103 0.49 -14.20 -0.10
C VAL A 103 -1.02 -14.21 -0.40
N TRP A 104 -1.46 -13.48 -1.41
CA TRP A 104 -2.87 -13.25 -1.73
C TRP A 104 -3.69 -14.53 -1.99
N ASN A 105 -3.06 -15.62 -2.40
CA ASN A 105 -3.67 -16.93 -2.64
C ASN A 105 -3.38 -17.96 -1.54
N ASN A 106 -2.63 -17.60 -0.49
CA ASN A 106 -2.30 -18.51 0.60
C ASN A 106 -3.33 -18.40 1.75
N ALA A 107 -4.33 -19.26 1.72
CA ALA A 107 -5.41 -19.25 2.72
C ALA A 107 -4.90 -19.38 4.17
N THR A 108 -3.78 -20.10 4.41
CA THR A 108 -3.21 -20.26 5.75
C THR A 108 -2.67 -18.93 6.25
N VAL A 109 -1.95 -18.20 5.42
CA VAL A 109 -1.41 -16.87 5.75
C VAL A 109 -2.55 -15.86 5.92
N ILE A 110 -3.50 -15.82 4.99
CA ILE A 110 -4.68 -14.94 5.09
C ILE A 110 -5.46 -15.19 6.38
N ASN A 111 -5.68 -16.46 6.74
CA ASN A 111 -6.36 -16.82 8.00
C ASN A 111 -5.56 -16.38 9.24
N ALA A 112 -4.23 -16.38 9.18
CA ALA A 112 -3.40 -15.85 10.28
C ALA A 112 -3.54 -14.32 10.39
N ILE A 113 -3.49 -13.59 9.27
CA ILE A 113 -3.65 -12.14 9.21
C ILE A 113 -5.02 -11.73 9.73
N SER A 114 -6.08 -12.39 9.31
CA SER A 114 -7.47 -12.05 9.66
C SER A 114 -7.82 -12.16 11.15
N LYS A 115 -6.97 -12.82 11.95
CA LYS A 115 -7.12 -12.84 13.41
C LYS A 115 -6.77 -11.54 14.09
N TYR A 116 -5.93 -10.72 13.46
CA TYR A 116 -5.30 -9.55 14.08
C TYR A 116 -5.57 -8.25 13.33
N TYR A 117 -5.83 -8.31 12.02
CA TYR A 117 -5.96 -7.15 11.15
C TYR A 117 -7.25 -7.18 10.36
N ASN A 118 -7.79 -6.00 10.08
CA ASN A 118 -9.06 -5.85 9.38
C ASN A 118 -8.93 -6.15 7.88
N PHE A 119 -7.79 -5.77 7.28
CA PHE A 119 -7.49 -6.07 5.88
C PHE A 119 -5.98 -6.14 5.62
N ALA A 120 -5.59 -6.56 4.42
CA ALA A 120 -4.20 -6.66 4.04
C ALA A 120 -3.92 -5.96 2.72
N ASP A 121 -2.82 -5.19 2.70
CA ASP A 121 -2.18 -4.67 1.49
C ASP A 121 -1.31 -5.78 0.89
N ASN A 122 -1.84 -6.47 -0.11
CA ASN A 122 -1.32 -7.76 -0.54
C ASN A 122 -1.52 -7.98 -2.04
N GLY A 123 -0.54 -7.59 -2.79
CA GLY A 123 -0.49 -7.79 -4.24
C GLY A 123 -0.26 -6.50 -5.03
N PHE A 124 -0.11 -6.66 -6.35
CA PHE A 124 0.26 -5.55 -7.21
C PHE A 124 -0.76 -5.34 -8.33
N SER A 125 -1.20 -4.10 -8.48
CA SER A 125 -2.01 -3.62 -9.59
C SER A 125 -1.89 -2.11 -9.72
N ARG A 126 -2.13 -1.57 -10.90
CA ARG A 126 -2.12 -0.12 -11.13
C ARG A 126 -3.30 0.60 -10.46
N LEU A 127 -4.42 -0.10 -10.34
CA LEU A 127 -5.61 0.40 -9.66
C LEU A 127 -6.13 -0.67 -8.71
N MET A 128 -6.55 -0.24 -7.54
CA MET A 128 -7.39 -1.03 -6.65
C MET A 128 -8.84 -0.75 -6.99
N PHE A 129 -9.60 -1.80 -7.32
CA PHE A 129 -11.05 -1.70 -7.51
C PHE A 129 -11.74 -1.98 -6.19
N LEU A 130 -12.61 -1.07 -5.78
CA LEU A 130 -13.30 -1.15 -4.49
C LEU A 130 -14.52 -2.06 -4.54
N HIS A 131 -15.11 -2.21 -5.73
CA HIS A 131 -16.32 -3.01 -5.94
C HIS A 131 -16.14 -3.98 -7.10
N CYS A 132 -16.84 -5.09 -7.00
CA CYS A 132 -16.93 -6.13 -8.02
C CYS A 132 -18.16 -5.92 -8.87
N ASP A 133 -18.03 -5.46 -10.09
CA ASP A 133 -19.14 -5.17 -11.01
C ASP A 133 -19.53 -6.36 -11.90
N GLY A 134 -19.05 -7.57 -11.61
CA GLY A 134 -19.43 -8.81 -12.29
C GLY A 134 -18.81 -9.05 -13.67
N GLU A 135 -18.10 -8.08 -14.24
CA GLU A 135 -17.41 -8.30 -15.50
C GLU A 135 -15.97 -8.75 -15.26
N GLY A 136 -15.59 -9.93 -15.71
CA GLY A 136 -14.27 -10.52 -15.53
C GLY A 136 -13.15 -9.63 -16.05
N GLY A 137 -12.24 -9.27 -15.18
CA GLY A 137 -11.02 -8.58 -15.53
C GLY A 137 -9.82 -9.55 -15.39
N VAL A 138 -8.71 -9.29 -16.06
CA VAL A 138 -7.53 -10.16 -16.02
C VAL A 138 -6.49 -9.58 -15.06
N ALA A 139 -6.02 -10.36 -14.10
CA ALA A 139 -4.86 -10.00 -13.30
C ALA A 139 -3.65 -9.88 -14.22
N GLY A 140 -3.18 -8.67 -14.37
CA GLY A 140 -1.94 -8.41 -15.08
C GLY A 140 -0.80 -8.37 -14.07
N SER A 141 -0.12 -9.47 -13.81
CA SER A 141 1.25 -9.42 -13.36
C SER A 141 2.09 -8.75 -14.45
N GLY A 142 2.59 -7.55 -14.20
CA GLY A 142 3.71 -6.98 -14.97
C GLY A 142 3.44 -6.62 -16.44
N GLN A 143 2.29 -6.08 -16.83
CA GLN A 143 2.04 -5.75 -18.22
C GLN A 143 1.95 -4.24 -18.51
N ASN A 144 2.44 -3.87 -19.70
CA ASN A 144 2.60 -2.52 -20.21
C ASN A 144 1.37 -1.63 -20.06
N VAL A 145 1.62 -0.36 -19.75
CA VAL A 145 0.63 0.72 -19.57
C VAL A 145 -0.30 0.92 -20.79
N ALA A 146 0.03 0.36 -21.95
CA ALA A 146 -0.82 0.40 -23.14
C ALA A 146 -2.06 -0.49 -23.06
N ASP A 147 -2.00 -1.55 -22.24
CA ASP A 147 -3.06 -2.54 -22.10
C ASP A 147 -3.76 -2.45 -20.73
N LEU A 148 -4.38 -1.30 -20.43
CA LEU A 148 -5.37 -1.22 -19.36
C LEU A 148 -6.62 -1.99 -19.81
N LYS A 149 -6.49 -3.30 -19.94
CA LYS A 149 -7.67 -4.17 -19.97
C LYS A 149 -8.35 -4.13 -18.61
N PRO A 150 -9.65 -4.33 -18.56
CA PRO A 150 -10.38 -4.43 -17.29
C PRO A 150 -9.65 -5.37 -16.35
N VAL A 151 -9.45 -4.92 -15.12
CA VAL A 151 -8.67 -5.62 -14.09
C VAL A 151 -9.32 -6.96 -13.78
N ASP A 152 -8.50 -7.94 -13.47
CA ASP A 152 -8.93 -9.24 -13.01
C ASP A 152 -9.77 -9.10 -11.73
N LYS A 153 -11.02 -9.48 -11.83
CA LYS A 153 -11.99 -9.49 -10.74
C LYS A 153 -11.91 -10.76 -9.90
N THR A 154 -10.82 -11.51 -9.98
CA THR A 154 -10.60 -12.69 -9.14
C THR A 154 -10.59 -12.39 -7.65
N ASP A 155 -10.40 -11.11 -7.28
CA ASP A 155 -10.52 -10.67 -5.88
C ASP A 155 -11.97 -10.59 -5.40
N CYS A 156 -12.92 -10.63 -6.31
CA CYS A 156 -14.34 -10.58 -6.04
C CYS A 156 -14.88 -11.98 -5.77
N ARG A 157 -15.21 -12.28 -4.53
CA ARG A 157 -15.60 -13.65 -4.15
C ARG A 157 -16.99 -14.06 -4.62
N THR A 158 -18.00 -13.20 -4.56
CA THR A 158 -19.38 -13.50 -5.01
C THR A 158 -20.28 -12.26 -5.00
N TYR A 159 -21.36 -12.29 -5.81
CA TYR A 159 -22.50 -11.42 -5.56
C TYR A 159 -23.25 -11.88 -4.30
N LEU A 160 -23.87 -10.95 -3.60
CA LEU A 160 -24.86 -11.30 -2.58
C LEU A 160 -26.08 -11.97 -3.22
N PRO A 161 -26.85 -12.78 -2.46
CA PRO A 161 -28.03 -13.47 -3.00
C PRO A 161 -29.08 -12.54 -3.61
N ASP A 162 -29.11 -11.28 -3.23
CA ASP A 162 -30.00 -10.24 -3.76
C ASP A 162 -29.48 -9.57 -5.04
N GLY A 163 -28.32 -10.00 -5.56
CA GLY A 163 -27.68 -9.44 -6.74
C GLY A 163 -26.89 -8.17 -6.50
N THR A 164 -26.72 -7.75 -5.24
CA THR A 164 -25.87 -6.59 -4.91
C THR A 164 -24.40 -6.90 -5.15
N LEU A 165 -23.63 -5.90 -5.58
CA LEU A 165 -22.19 -6.01 -5.75
C LEU A 165 -21.51 -6.31 -4.42
N THR A 166 -20.62 -7.29 -4.41
CA THR A 166 -19.71 -7.47 -3.27
C THR A 166 -18.54 -6.52 -3.39
N TYR A 167 -17.93 -6.20 -2.26
CA TYR A 167 -16.67 -5.50 -2.23
C TYR A 167 -15.54 -6.43 -2.65
N SER A 168 -14.47 -5.86 -3.18
CA SER A 168 -13.24 -6.59 -3.45
C SER A 168 -12.68 -7.19 -2.17
N ASN A 169 -11.88 -8.26 -2.33
CA ASN A 169 -11.33 -8.99 -1.20
C ASN A 169 -10.45 -8.07 -0.33
N LYS A 170 -10.89 -7.80 0.89
CA LYS A 170 -10.17 -6.95 1.85
C LYS A 170 -8.78 -7.47 2.26
N TYR A 171 -8.48 -8.74 2.00
CA TYR A 171 -7.14 -9.31 2.22
C TYR A 171 -6.32 -9.40 0.93
N SER A 172 -6.74 -8.69 -0.12
CA SER A 172 -6.05 -8.57 -1.40
C SER A 172 -6.17 -7.14 -1.93
N VAL A 173 -5.97 -6.16 -1.06
CA VAL A 173 -5.82 -4.75 -1.46
C VAL A 173 -4.53 -4.65 -2.25
N LYS A 174 -4.59 -4.01 -3.42
CA LYS A 174 -3.47 -3.99 -4.37
C LYS A 174 -2.90 -2.60 -4.52
N GLU A 175 -1.59 -2.54 -4.55
CA GLU A 175 -0.83 -1.32 -4.77
C GLU A 175 -0.01 -1.39 -6.06
N TRP A 176 0.35 -0.25 -6.62
CA TRP A 176 1.35 -0.15 -7.65
C TRP A 176 2.68 0.25 -7.03
N SER A 177 3.68 -0.64 -7.15
CA SER A 177 5.03 -0.33 -6.70
C SER A 177 5.68 0.67 -7.65
N HIS A 178 6.01 1.85 -7.15
CA HIS A 178 6.64 2.92 -7.91
C HIS A 178 7.98 2.48 -8.54
N ASN A 179 8.73 1.64 -7.83
CA ASN A 179 10.03 1.12 -8.25
C ASN A 179 9.93 -0.29 -8.85
N SER A 180 8.76 -0.71 -9.34
CA SER A 180 8.62 -2.03 -9.94
C SER A 180 9.45 -2.18 -11.20
N ALA A 181 9.82 -3.44 -11.51
CA ALA A 181 10.59 -3.78 -12.72
C ALA A 181 9.91 -3.36 -14.04
N ASP A 182 8.66 -2.92 -13.99
CA ASP A 182 7.96 -2.32 -15.11
C ASP A 182 8.54 -0.94 -15.49
N VAL A 183 9.21 -0.29 -14.54
CA VAL A 183 9.92 0.97 -14.75
C VAL A 183 11.41 0.67 -14.94
N LYS A 184 11.79 0.14 -16.09
CA LYS A 184 13.20 -0.04 -16.49
C LYS A 184 13.85 1.31 -16.87
N LEU A 185 13.48 2.37 -16.19
CA LEU A 185 13.97 3.70 -16.46
C LEU A 185 15.11 4.03 -15.49
N ALA A 186 16.07 4.81 -15.96
CA ALA A 186 17.10 5.32 -15.08
C ALA A 186 16.49 6.29 -14.06
N HIS A 187 17.07 6.41 -12.87
CA HIS A 187 16.71 7.44 -11.91
C HIS A 187 16.65 8.81 -12.61
N ASN A 188 15.67 9.62 -12.28
CA ASN A 188 15.39 10.93 -12.90
C ASN A 188 15.00 10.89 -14.39
N ASP A 189 14.56 9.75 -14.92
CA ASP A 189 14.01 9.73 -16.28
C ASP A 189 12.65 10.44 -16.30
N PRO A 190 12.47 11.48 -17.14
CA PRO A 190 11.20 12.20 -17.25
C PRO A 190 9.98 11.30 -17.56
N GLN A 191 10.21 10.10 -18.05
CA GLN A 191 9.15 9.14 -18.30
C GLN A 191 8.55 8.56 -17.02
N ILE A 192 9.25 8.59 -15.88
CA ILE A 192 8.75 8.09 -14.61
C ILE A 192 7.56 8.95 -14.16
N LEU A 193 7.72 10.27 -14.13
CA LEU A 193 6.63 11.19 -13.84
C LEU A 193 5.45 11.01 -14.82
N GLN A 194 5.72 10.78 -16.12
CA GLN A 194 4.67 10.53 -17.10
C GLN A 194 3.91 9.24 -16.79
N GLN A 195 4.59 8.18 -16.35
CA GLN A 195 3.94 6.93 -15.95
C GLN A 195 3.10 7.12 -14.69
N PHE A 196 3.64 7.79 -13.68
CA PHE A 196 2.89 8.16 -12.48
C PHE A 196 1.60 8.91 -12.83
N VAL A 197 1.72 9.98 -13.62
CA VAL A 197 0.56 10.77 -14.10
C VAL A 197 -0.46 9.90 -14.82
N LYS A 198 -0.01 8.99 -15.68
CA LYS A 198 -0.90 8.09 -16.41
C LYS A 198 -1.64 7.14 -15.48
N ILE A 199 -0.97 6.59 -14.47
CA ILE A 199 -1.59 5.70 -13.48
C ILE A 199 -2.60 6.48 -12.63
N ILE A 200 -2.22 7.64 -12.11
CA ILE A 200 -3.11 8.49 -11.32
C ILE A 200 -4.38 8.84 -12.11
N ASN A 201 -4.24 9.24 -13.38
CA ASN A 201 -5.38 9.63 -14.20
C ASN A 201 -6.23 8.45 -14.70
N SER A 202 -5.71 7.23 -14.69
CA SER A 202 -6.46 6.06 -15.16
C SER A 202 -7.73 5.78 -14.34
N GLN A 203 -7.78 6.20 -13.07
CA GLN A 203 -8.98 6.09 -12.24
C GLN A 203 -10.18 6.87 -12.80
N ASN A 204 -9.95 7.96 -13.57
CA ASN A 204 -11.01 8.84 -14.05
C ASN A 204 -12.00 8.12 -14.99
N GLN A 205 -11.57 7.07 -15.67
CA GLN A 205 -12.48 6.29 -16.53
C GLN A 205 -13.47 5.42 -15.73
N PHE A 206 -13.15 5.11 -14.47
CA PHE A 206 -13.96 4.26 -13.58
C PHE A 206 -14.74 5.09 -12.55
N ASN A 207 -14.21 6.25 -12.15
CA ASN A 207 -14.83 7.11 -11.15
C ASN A 207 -15.76 8.11 -11.86
N ARG A 208 -17.06 7.80 -11.90
CA ARG A 208 -18.06 8.60 -12.62
C ARG A 208 -19.24 8.93 -11.71
N ASN A 209 -19.91 10.02 -12.03
CA ASN A 209 -21.14 10.44 -11.34
C ASN A 209 -20.98 10.58 -9.81
N GLY A 210 -19.79 10.97 -9.34
CA GLY A 210 -19.50 11.12 -7.91
C GLY A 210 -19.25 9.80 -7.17
N GLN A 211 -19.27 8.66 -7.86
CA GLN A 211 -18.95 7.36 -7.29
C GLN A 211 -17.48 7.04 -7.51
N ILE A 212 -16.78 6.62 -6.45
CA ILE A 212 -15.40 6.14 -6.48
C ILE A 212 -15.43 4.62 -6.59
N THR A 213 -15.02 4.10 -7.74
CA THR A 213 -15.00 2.66 -8.03
C THR A 213 -13.58 2.10 -8.01
N ALA A 214 -12.59 2.90 -8.42
CA ALA A 214 -11.20 2.50 -8.46
C ALA A 214 -10.28 3.62 -7.97
N ILE A 215 -9.22 3.26 -7.29
CA ILE A 215 -8.22 4.19 -6.77
C ILE A 215 -6.81 3.66 -7.05
N PRO A 216 -5.84 4.53 -7.36
CA PRO A 216 -4.43 4.17 -7.33
C PRO A 216 -3.92 4.19 -5.88
N ILE A 217 -3.23 3.14 -5.49
CA ILE A 217 -2.44 3.05 -4.28
C ILE A 217 -0.99 2.95 -4.70
N ILE A 218 -0.17 3.92 -4.35
CA ILE A 218 1.20 4.03 -4.82
C ILE A 218 2.16 3.66 -3.70
N ALA A 219 2.95 2.61 -3.91
CA ALA A 219 3.92 2.13 -2.94
C ALA A 219 5.31 2.69 -3.20
N TYR A 220 5.85 3.32 -2.17
CA TYR A 220 7.23 3.80 -2.10
C TYR A 220 8.02 3.03 -1.05
N HIS A 221 9.34 3.02 -1.19
CA HIS A 221 10.25 2.52 -0.17
C HIS A 221 11.16 3.67 0.30
N SER A 222 12.42 3.70 -0.08
CA SER A 222 13.29 4.83 0.25
C SER A 222 13.00 6.05 -0.64
N ILE A 223 13.12 7.25 -0.08
CA ILE A 223 13.08 8.51 -0.84
C ILE A 223 14.45 9.17 -0.71
N ASP A 224 15.31 8.88 -1.66
CA ASP A 224 16.71 9.35 -1.62
C ASP A 224 17.35 9.30 -3.03
N ASP A 225 18.49 9.95 -3.18
CA ASP A 225 19.22 10.05 -4.44
C ASP A 225 20.26 8.92 -4.60
N SER A 226 20.11 7.79 -3.89
CA SER A 226 21.10 6.70 -3.91
C SER A 226 21.13 5.91 -5.22
N GLY A 227 20.06 5.99 -6.01
CA GLY A 227 19.91 5.18 -7.22
C GLY A 227 19.65 3.70 -6.97
N GLY A 228 19.28 3.33 -5.75
CA GLY A 228 18.94 1.95 -5.38
C GLY A 228 17.64 1.47 -6.07
N SER A 229 17.53 0.17 -6.30
CA SER A 229 16.36 -0.44 -6.98
C SER A 229 15.03 -0.24 -6.24
N SER A 230 15.07 0.13 -4.97
CA SER A 230 13.90 0.45 -4.15
C SER A 230 13.89 1.91 -3.70
N SER A 231 14.65 2.78 -4.36
CA SER A 231 14.72 4.20 -4.07
C SER A 231 13.97 5.01 -5.12
N THR A 232 13.25 6.04 -4.67
CA THR A 232 12.67 7.09 -5.50
C THR A 232 13.46 8.37 -5.26
N ASP A 233 13.89 9.03 -6.32
CA ASP A 233 14.61 10.29 -6.24
C ASP A 233 13.78 11.37 -5.53
N ILE A 234 14.44 12.22 -4.71
CA ILE A 234 13.75 13.24 -3.91
C ILE A 234 13.01 14.25 -4.79
N ASN A 235 13.62 14.68 -5.90
CA ASN A 235 13.00 15.66 -6.80
C ASN A 235 11.85 15.02 -7.57
N GLU A 236 11.97 13.75 -7.94
CA GLU A 236 10.90 12.99 -8.58
C GLU A 236 9.69 12.88 -7.65
N PHE A 237 9.89 12.44 -6.42
CA PHE A 237 8.83 12.38 -5.41
C PHE A 237 8.18 13.76 -5.19
N ALA A 238 8.98 14.83 -5.13
CA ALA A 238 8.46 16.19 -5.00
C ALA A 238 7.60 16.62 -6.20
N GLN A 239 7.98 16.26 -7.43
CA GLN A 239 7.21 16.56 -8.64
C GLN A 239 5.88 15.79 -8.67
N GLU A 240 5.87 14.54 -8.21
CA GLU A 240 4.67 13.72 -8.10
C GLU A 240 3.68 14.29 -7.07
N MET A 241 4.16 14.68 -5.89
CA MET A 241 3.32 15.30 -4.87
C MET A 241 2.80 16.67 -5.35
N LYS A 242 3.63 17.45 -6.02
CA LYS A 242 3.20 18.70 -6.67
C LYS A 242 2.11 18.44 -7.70
N TYR A 243 2.25 17.41 -8.54
CA TYR A 243 1.24 17.05 -9.52
C TYR A 243 -0.10 16.72 -8.87
N LEU A 244 -0.10 15.92 -7.81
CA LEU A 244 -1.33 15.58 -7.07
C LEU A 244 -2.01 16.84 -6.51
N HIS A 245 -1.24 17.72 -5.90
CA HIS A 245 -1.75 18.97 -5.33
C HIS A 245 -2.34 19.90 -6.40
N ASP A 246 -1.58 20.18 -7.46
CA ASP A 246 -1.96 21.16 -8.49
C ASP A 246 -3.16 20.71 -9.33
N ASN A 247 -3.41 19.39 -9.39
CA ASN A 247 -4.56 18.82 -10.07
C ASN A 247 -5.74 18.49 -9.11
N GLY A 248 -5.67 18.92 -7.84
CA GLY A 248 -6.75 18.81 -6.88
C GLY A 248 -7.06 17.38 -6.42
N PHE A 249 -6.10 16.46 -6.50
CA PHE A 249 -6.30 15.12 -5.97
C PHE A 249 -6.33 15.13 -4.45
N ARG A 250 -7.33 14.44 -3.89
CA ARG A 250 -7.39 14.19 -2.46
C ARG A 250 -6.54 12.97 -2.14
N VAL A 251 -5.46 13.18 -1.38
CA VAL A 251 -4.64 12.09 -0.85
C VAL A 251 -5.18 11.70 0.52
N VAL A 252 -5.47 10.42 0.70
CA VAL A 252 -5.99 9.84 1.93
C VAL A 252 -5.18 8.61 2.31
N THR A 253 -5.17 8.27 3.60
CA THR A 253 -4.50 7.09 4.13
C THR A 253 -5.30 5.81 3.85
N MET A 254 -4.66 4.65 3.96
CA MET A 254 -5.31 3.36 3.68
C MET A 254 -6.41 3.02 4.68
N SER A 255 -6.32 3.50 5.92
CA SER A 255 -7.40 3.33 6.91
C SER A 255 -8.73 3.96 6.48
N SER A 256 -8.70 4.90 5.52
CA SER A 256 -9.90 5.47 4.90
C SER A 256 -10.69 4.45 4.06
N LEU A 257 -10.13 3.28 3.74
CA LEU A 257 -10.88 2.16 3.15
C LEU A 257 -11.91 1.59 4.14
N ALA A 258 -11.70 1.80 5.43
CA ALA A 258 -12.64 1.50 6.52
C ALA A 258 -13.13 0.05 6.59
N TYR A 259 -12.36 -0.91 6.09
CA TYR A 259 -12.68 -2.32 6.25
C TYR A 259 -12.64 -2.69 7.73
N ASP A 260 -13.74 -3.18 8.26
CA ASP A 260 -13.80 -3.70 9.61
C ASP A 260 -14.17 -5.20 9.64
N SER A 261 -14.16 -5.80 10.84
CA SER A 261 -14.49 -7.22 11.01
C SER A 261 -15.98 -7.52 10.87
N ASN A 262 -16.85 -6.52 10.94
CA ASN A 262 -18.30 -6.65 11.03
C ASN A 262 -19.00 -6.21 9.74
N SER A 263 -18.35 -5.38 8.95
CA SER A 263 -18.86 -4.95 7.64
C SER A 263 -17.85 -5.30 6.56
N ASN A 264 -18.33 -5.61 5.38
CA ASN A 264 -17.47 -5.68 4.21
C ASN A 264 -17.08 -4.26 3.72
N PHE A 265 -17.55 -3.26 4.49
CA PHE A 265 -17.17 -1.85 4.50
C PHE A 265 -17.68 -1.20 5.77
#